data_f91fe1ad0ea20d8b5210af9663e21497
#
_entry.id   f91fe1ad0ea20d8b5210af9663e21497
#
_cell.length_a   1.000
_cell.length_b   1.000
_cell.length_c   1.000
_cell.angle_alpha   90.00
_cell.angle_beta   90.00
_cell.angle_gamma   90.00
#
_symmetry.space_group_name_H-M   'P 1'
#
loop_
_entity.id
_entity.type
_entity.pdbx_description
1 polymer ?
#
loop_
_entity_poly.entity_id
_entity_poly.type
_entity_poly.pdbx_seq_one_letter_code
_entity_poly.pdbx_strand_id
1 'polypeptide(L)'
;MSKVLIVFLGCLVASLGTLLVLLSFTPEERGDATGQTLSFNELTRQPVSSTFDSSNSNPPSQTSGQPLQWHARDGQKLTAFHFPSVASIKLILLHGSGYHGRYLHAMAAALADGGLADVVVPNLRGHYLSGLERGDIDYIDQLTDDLSDLIGILRRDAPRARVLVGGHSSGGGLALRFAGSKDGHQVDSYLLMAPFLGQAAPTTRKGSGGWARPAYPRIIGLSMLNAVGIRSLNGLKTLAFNMPASARDGTETLTYSYRLM
;
A
#
# COMPACT_ATOMS: atom_id res chain seq x y z
N MET A 1 28.79 31.55 33.62
CA MET A 1 28.05 31.20 32.39
C MET A 1 27.43 32.48 31.81
N SER A 2 27.63 32.80 30.52
CA SER A 2 27.07 34.03 29.94
C SER A 2 25.53 33.87 29.84
N LYS A 3 24.80 34.98 29.98
CA LYS A 3 23.32 35.00 29.85
C LYS A 3 22.88 34.41 28.52
N VAL A 4 23.66 34.57 27.46
CA VAL A 4 23.45 33.97 26.12
C VAL A 4 23.46 32.45 26.17
N LEU A 5 24.40 31.84 26.91
CA LEU A 5 24.50 30.37 27.05
C LEU A 5 23.28 29.79 27.80
N ILE A 6 22.79 30.51 28.83
CA ILE A 6 21.59 30.08 29.58
C ILE A 6 20.35 30.14 28.70
N VAL A 7 20.16 31.19 27.92
CA VAL A 7 19.04 31.31 26.98
C VAL A 7 19.12 30.24 25.90
N PHE A 8 20.30 30.01 25.33
CA PHE A 8 20.50 28.96 24.31
C PHE A 8 20.18 27.57 24.85
N LEU A 9 20.67 27.23 26.04
CA LEU A 9 20.40 25.98 26.71
C LEU A 9 18.91 25.80 27.03
N GLY A 10 18.25 26.88 27.49
CA GLY A 10 16.81 26.88 27.74
C GLY A 10 15.98 26.63 26.48
N CYS A 11 16.33 27.29 25.36
CA CYS A 11 15.68 27.06 24.08
C CYS A 11 15.88 25.61 23.57
N LEU A 12 17.09 25.05 23.73
CA LEU A 12 17.39 23.69 23.35
C LEU A 12 16.56 22.67 24.14
N VAL A 13 16.48 22.85 25.47
CA VAL A 13 15.68 21.98 26.36
C VAL A 13 14.20 22.08 26.04
N ALA A 14 13.67 23.29 25.79
CA ALA A 14 12.28 23.48 25.39
C ALA A 14 11.98 22.83 24.04
N SER A 15 12.88 22.97 23.06
CA SER A 15 12.74 22.35 21.74
C SER A 15 12.77 20.82 21.83
N LEU A 16 13.67 20.26 22.63
CA LEU A 16 13.75 18.82 22.87
C LEU A 16 12.50 18.29 23.59
N GLY A 17 12.02 19.03 24.61
CA GLY A 17 10.78 18.70 25.32
C GLY A 17 9.57 18.67 24.38
N THR A 18 9.43 19.69 23.53
CA THR A 18 8.37 19.75 22.50
C THR A 18 8.46 18.55 21.55
N LEU A 19 9.65 18.21 21.08
CA LEU A 19 9.86 17.07 20.19
C LEU A 19 9.46 15.74 20.85
N LEU A 20 9.85 15.53 22.11
CA LEU A 20 9.48 14.33 22.87
C LEU A 20 7.96 14.21 23.05
N VAL A 21 7.27 15.32 23.32
CA VAL A 21 5.80 15.35 23.38
C VAL A 21 5.20 14.98 22.02
N LEU A 22 5.67 15.57 20.93
CA LEU A 22 5.18 15.24 19.58
C LEU A 22 5.35 13.75 19.25
N LEU A 23 6.49 13.15 19.61
CA LEU A 23 6.79 11.75 19.35
C LEU A 23 5.99 10.78 20.25
N SER A 24 5.48 11.22 21.38
CA SER A 24 4.69 10.38 22.30
C SER A 24 3.28 10.04 21.78
N PHE A 25 2.74 10.84 20.84
CA PHE A 25 1.43 10.55 20.26
C PHE A 25 1.46 9.29 19.41
N THR A 26 0.59 8.33 19.72
CA THR A 26 0.42 7.10 18.95
C THR A 26 -0.86 7.16 18.10
N PRO A 27 -0.90 6.54 16.93
CA PRO A 27 -2.17 6.37 16.23
C PRO A 27 -3.08 5.42 17.02
N GLU A 28 -4.36 5.78 17.15
CA GLU A 28 -5.35 4.94 17.81
C GLU A 28 -6.07 4.06 16.79
N GLU A 29 -6.12 2.76 17.08
CA GLU A 29 -7.01 1.84 16.39
C GLU A 29 -8.40 1.91 17.03
N ARG A 30 -9.41 2.33 16.27
CA ARG A 30 -10.81 2.22 16.70
C ARG A 30 -11.54 1.28 15.74
N GLY A 31 -12.11 0.21 16.29
CA GLY A 31 -12.85 -0.80 15.54
C GLY A 31 -14.20 -0.34 14.97
N ASP A 32 -14.63 0.90 15.23
CA ASP A 32 -15.97 1.40 14.93
C ASP A 32 -15.91 2.56 13.93
N ALA A 33 -15.73 2.24 12.65
CA ALA A 33 -16.03 3.19 11.61
C ALA A 33 -17.57 3.30 11.46
N THR A 34 -18.21 4.09 12.32
CA THR A 34 -19.60 4.52 12.15
C THR A 34 -19.67 5.67 11.15
N GLY A 35 -19.33 5.44 9.94
CA GLY A 35 -19.48 6.40 8.87
C GLY A 35 -19.53 5.63 7.57
N GLN A 36 -20.47 5.93 6.70
CA GLN A 36 -20.73 5.34 5.38
C GLN A 36 -19.50 4.84 4.61
N THR A 37 -18.72 3.96 5.21
CA THR A 37 -17.81 3.09 4.51
C THR A 37 -18.67 2.05 3.83
N LEU A 38 -18.71 2.07 2.51
CA LEU A 38 -19.14 0.92 1.72
C LEU A 38 -18.52 -0.29 2.41
N SER A 39 -19.38 -1.16 2.97
CA SER A 39 -18.93 -2.31 3.75
C SER A 39 -17.96 -3.07 2.86
N PHE A 40 -16.76 -3.35 3.35
CA PHE A 40 -15.76 -4.15 2.63
C PHE A 40 -16.37 -5.49 2.21
N ASN A 41 -17.35 -6.01 2.99
CA ASN A 41 -18.17 -7.16 2.68
C ASN A 41 -19.13 -6.92 1.50
N GLU A 42 -19.57 -5.69 1.24
CA GLU A 42 -20.38 -5.39 0.05
C GLU A 42 -19.51 -5.37 -1.20
N LEU A 43 -18.29 -4.86 -1.13
CA LEU A 43 -17.33 -4.91 -2.25
C LEU A 43 -16.87 -6.34 -2.57
N THR A 44 -16.85 -7.23 -1.57
CA THR A 44 -16.41 -8.62 -1.74
C THR A 44 -17.58 -9.60 -1.91
N ARG A 45 -18.82 -9.25 -1.53
CA ARG A 45 -20.00 -10.09 -1.59
C ARG A 45 -20.99 -9.72 -2.68
N GLN A 46 -20.89 -8.53 -3.28
CA GLN A 46 -21.74 -8.31 -4.45
C GLN A 46 -21.21 -9.23 -5.57
N PRO A 47 -22.02 -10.21 -5.99
CA PRO A 47 -21.87 -10.68 -7.35
C PRO A 47 -21.93 -9.40 -8.19
N VAL A 48 -21.00 -9.22 -9.11
CA VAL A 48 -21.07 -8.15 -10.11
C VAL A 48 -22.47 -8.22 -10.66
N SER A 49 -23.39 -7.40 -10.12
CA SER A 49 -24.76 -7.32 -10.55
C SER A 49 -24.70 -6.79 -11.96
N SER A 50 -24.82 -7.71 -12.86
CA SER A 50 -24.80 -7.62 -14.26
C SER A 50 -25.85 -6.63 -14.76
N THR A 51 -25.44 -5.44 -15.09
CA THR A 51 -25.93 -4.74 -16.27
C THR A 51 -25.15 -5.15 -17.53
N PHE A 52 -24.32 -6.19 -17.42
CA PHE A 52 -23.82 -6.95 -18.54
C PHE A 52 -24.87 -8.00 -18.89
N ASP A 53 -25.32 -7.94 -20.13
CA ASP A 53 -26.27 -8.80 -20.80
C ASP A 53 -26.20 -10.25 -20.26
N SER A 54 -27.32 -10.71 -19.65
CA SER A 54 -27.47 -12.03 -19.02
C SER A 54 -27.41 -13.22 -19.99
N SER A 55 -27.06 -12.99 -21.26
CA SER A 55 -26.86 -14.02 -22.29
C SER A 55 -25.46 -14.64 -22.26
N ASN A 56 -24.51 -14.08 -21.50
CA ASN A 56 -23.15 -14.61 -21.37
C ASN A 56 -22.89 -15.04 -19.91
N SER A 57 -23.52 -16.13 -19.50
CA SER A 57 -23.24 -16.81 -18.25
C SER A 57 -21.86 -17.47 -18.29
N ASN A 58 -20.79 -16.66 -18.16
CA ASN A 58 -19.50 -17.23 -17.85
C ASN A 58 -19.58 -17.90 -16.47
N PRO A 59 -19.17 -19.14 -16.34
CA PRO A 59 -19.12 -19.81 -15.05
C PRO A 59 -18.25 -18.98 -14.09
N PRO A 60 -18.48 -19.08 -12.76
CA PRO A 60 -17.65 -18.39 -11.79
C PRO A 60 -16.19 -18.72 -12.09
N SER A 61 -15.32 -17.69 -12.01
CA SER A 61 -13.90 -17.82 -12.30
C SER A 61 -13.31 -19.10 -11.71
N GLN A 62 -12.72 -19.93 -12.55
CA GLN A 62 -12.11 -21.22 -12.15
C GLN A 62 -10.63 -21.04 -11.79
N THR A 63 -10.02 -19.93 -12.18
CA THR A 63 -8.61 -19.69 -11.90
C THR A 63 -8.43 -19.27 -10.45
N SER A 64 -7.87 -20.15 -9.63
CA SER A 64 -7.44 -19.80 -8.28
C SER A 64 -6.02 -19.25 -8.32
N GLY A 65 -5.77 -18.20 -7.51
CA GLY A 65 -4.43 -17.61 -7.40
C GLY A 65 -3.42 -18.64 -6.88
N GLN A 66 -2.36 -18.86 -7.64
CA GLN A 66 -1.25 -19.73 -7.27
C GLN A 66 -0.27 -18.94 -6.39
N PRO A 67 0.21 -19.48 -5.26
CA PRO A 67 1.24 -18.82 -4.47
C PRO A 67 2.51 -18.59 -5.29
N LEU A 68 3.00 -17.36 -5.29
CA LEU A 68 4.25 -16.97 -5.91
C LEU A 68 5.16 -16.34 -4.84
N GLN A 69 6.45 -16.60 -4.91
CA GLN A 69 7.45 -16.02 -4.01
C GLN A 69 8.65 -15.56 -4.82
N TRP A 70 9.24 -14.45 -4.41
CA TRP A 70 10.52 -13.98 -4.95
C TRP A 70 11.37 -13.34 -3.86
N HIS A 71 12.62 -13.10 -4.14
CA HIS A 71 13.52 -12.37 -3.28
C HIS A 71 13.76 -10.98 -3.86
N ALA A 72 13.52 -9.95 -3.05
CA ALA A 72 13.90 -8.60 -3.37
C ALA A 72 15.43 -8.46 -3.36
N ARG A 73 15.95 -7.34 -3.85
CA ARG A 73 17.39 -7.05 -3.95
C ARG A 73 18.15 -7.14 -2.63
N ASP A 74 17.47 -6.96 -1.51
CA ASP A 74 18.02 -7.09 -0.15
C ASP A 74 17.97 -8.53 0.39
N GLY A 75 17.51 -9.49 -0.43
CA GLY A 75 17.36 -10.90 -0.07
C GLY A 75 16.07 -11.21 0.71
N GLN A 76 15.24 -10.21 1.02
CA GLN A 76 13.98 -10.43 1.72
C GLN A 76 12.99 -11.18 0.82
N LYS A 77 12.40 -12.25 1.38
CA LYS A 77 11.33 -13.00 0.71
C LYS A 77 10.03 -12.20 0.70
N LEU A 78 9.48 -12.00 -0.49
CA LEU A 78 8.18 -11.40 -0.73
C LEU A 78 7.24 -12.41 -1.39
N THR A 79 5.94 -12.19 -1.25
CA THR A 79 4.90 -13.13 -1.72
C THR A 79 3.91 -12.43 -2.64
N ALA A 80 3.31 -13.21 -3.52
CA ALA A 80 2.23 -12.78 -4.41
C ALA A 80 1.26 -13.93 -4.65
N PHE A 81 0.18 -13.61 -5.34
CA PHE A 81 -0.69 -14.59 -5.98
C PHE A 81 -0.59 -14.41 -7.49
N HIS A 82 -0.36 -15.49 -8.20
CA HIS A 82 -0.28 -15.52 -9.65
C HIS A 82 -1.54 -16.15 -10.23
N PHE A 83 -2.15 -15.49 -11.19
CA PHE A 83 -3.31 -15.95 -11.95
C PHE A 83 -2.85 -16.12 -13.39
N PRO A 84 -2.43 -17.34 -13.76
CA PRO A 84 -1.79 -17.59 -15.05
C PRO A 84 -2.78 -17.43 -16.21
N SER A 85 -2.30 -16.88 -17.31
CA SER A 85 -3.01 -16.79 -18.57
C SER A 85 -2.03 -16.85 -19.74
N VAL A 86 -2.52 -17.28 -20.91
CA VAL A 86 -1.75 -17.27 -22.17
C VAL A 86 -1.63 -15.88 -22.81
N ALA A 87 -2.19 -14.85 -22.14
CA ALA A 87 -2.15 -13.48 -22.62
C ALA A 87 -0.71 -12.95 -22.74
N SER A 88 -0.47 -12.10 -23.71
CA SER A 88 0.82 -11.40 -23.91
C SER A 88 1.02 -10.22 -22.96
N ILE A 89 0.02 -9.90 -22.13
CA ILE A 89 0.08 -8.85 -21.12
C ILE A 89 0.38 -9.47 -19.75
N LYS A 90 1.39 -8.95 -19.07
CA LYS A 90 1.68 -9.20 -17.65
C LYS A 90 1.14 -8.03 -16.84
N LEU A 91 0.15 -8.27 -16.00
CA LEU A 91 -0.46 -7.25 -15.17
C LEU A 91 -0.09 -7.45 -13.69
N ILE A 92 0.54 -6.47 -13.08
CA ILE A 92 0.77 -6.41 -11.64
C ILE A 92 -0.36 -5.59 -11.03
N LEU A 93 -1.13 -6.17 -10.09
CA LEU A 93 -2.21 -5.48 -9.37
C LEU A 93 -1.81 -5.19 -7.92
N LEU A 94 -1.61 -3.90 -7.60
CA LEU A 94 -1.19 -3.42 -6.29
C LEU A 94 -2.41 -3.17 -5.40
N HIS A 95 -2.39 -3.75 -4.21
CA HIS A 95 -3.48 -3.59 -3.23
C HIS A 95 -3.41 -2.26 -2.48
N GLY A 96 -4.53 -1.87 -1.86
CA GLY A 96 -4.64 -0.71 -0.99
C GLY A 96 -4.18 -0.97 0.44
N SER A 97 -4.23 0.08 1.27
CA SER A 97 -3.80 0.04 2.67
C SER A 97 -4.67 -0.86 3.54
N GLY A 98 -4.09 -1.36 4.62
CA GLY A 98 -4.80 -2.04 5.70
C GLY A 98 -5.02 -3.52 5.47
N TYR A 99 -4.95 -4.01 4.24
CA TYR A 99 -5.12 -5.42 3.90
C TYR A 99 -3.99 -5.90 2.98
N HIS A 100 -4.22 -6.92 2.15
CA HIS A 100 -3.25 -7.49 1.22
C HIS A 100 -3.92 -7.91 -0.10
N GLY A 101 -3.19 -8.50 -1.03
CA GLY A 101 -3.66 -8.77 -2.39
C GLY A 101 -4.95 -9.59 -2.52
N ARG A 102 -5.38 -10.32 -1.47
CA ARG A 102 -6.50 -11.28 -1.55
C ARG A 102 -7.81 -10.66 -2.03
N TYR A 103 -8.13 -9.40 -1.68
CA TYR A 103 -9.37 -8.78 -2.13
C TYR A 103 -9.40 -8.46 -3.64
N LEU A 104 -8.25 -8.51 -4.30
CA LEU A 104 -8.15 -8.33 -5.75
C LEU A 104 -8.27 -9.66 -6.53
N HIS A 105 -8.39 -10.80 -5.84
CA HIS A 105 -8.41 -12.13 -6.46
C HIS A 105 -9.52 -12.29 -7.48
N ALA A 106 -10.75 -11.86 -7.16
CA ALA A 106 -11.88 -11.99 -8.08
C ALA A 106 -11.63 -11.22 -9.40
N MET A 107 -11.07 -10.00 -9.32
CA MET A 107 -10.67 -9.23 -10.49
C MET A 107 -9.55 -9.91 -11.25
N ALA A 108 -8.50 -10.33 -10.57
CA ALA A 108 -7.34 -10.98 -11.17
C ALA A 108 -7.73 -12.27 -11.91
N ALA A 109 -8.57 -13.09 -11.28
CA ALA A 109 -9.08 -14.32 -11.86
C ALA A 109 -9.95 -14.04 -13.09
N ALA A 110 -10.86 -13.06 -13.03
CA ALA A 110 -11.70 -12.70 -14.18
C ALA A 110 -10.88 -12.20 -15.39
N LEU A 111 -9.80 -11.44 -15.13
CA LEU A 111 -8.90 -10.99 -16.19
C LEU A 111 -8.09 -12.14 -16.80
N ALA A 112 -7.65 -13.08 -15.97
CA ALA A 112 -6.91 -14.25 -16.43
C ALA A 112 -7.79 -15.23 -17.21
N ASP A 113 -8.97 -15.58 -16.68
CA ASP A 113 -9.94 -16.49 -17.32
C ASP A 113 -10.46 -15.90 -18.66
N GLY A 114 -10.62 -14.58 -18.71
CA GLY A 114 -10.97 -13.85 -19.93
C GLY A 114 -9.84 -13.76 -20.97
N GLY A 115 -8.65 -14.30 -20.68
CA GLY A 115 -7.50 -14.25 -21.58
C GLY A 115 -6.97 -12.81 -21.81
N LEU A 116 -7.30 -11.88 -20.90
CA LEU A 116 -6.94 -10.45 -21.04
C LEU A 116 -5.54 -10.17 -20.51
N ALA A 117 -5.14 -10.80 -19.41
CA ALA A 117 -3.83 -10.64 -18.81
C ALA A 117 -3.43 -11.88 -17.99
N ASP A 118 -2.14 -12.14 -17.93
CA ASP A 118 -1.50 -12.98 -16.92
C ASP A 118 -1.24 -12.06 -15.71
N VAL A 119 -1.87 -12.37 -14.55
CA VAL A 119 -1.99 -11.38 -13.47
C VAL A 119 -1.17 -11.81 -12.26
N VAL A 120 -0.34 -10.92 -11.74
CA VAL A 120 0.38 -11.07 -10.48
C VAL A 120 -0.15 -10.06 -9.47
N VAL A 121 -0.58 -10.53 -8.31
CA VAL A 121 -1.09 -9.71 -7.21
C VAL A 121 -0.10 -9.82 -6.04
N PRO A 122 0.90 -8.91 -5.95
CA PRO A 122 1.87 -8.97 -4.86
C PRO A 122 1.22 -8.57 -3.53
N ASN A 123 1.65 -9.20 -2.44
CA ASN A 123 1.51 -8.66 -1.11
C ASN A 123 2.66 -7.68 -0.90
N LEU A 124 2.36 -6.41 -0.78
CA LEU A 124 3.39 -5.38 -0.59
C LEU A 124 4.18 -5.65 0.69
N ARG A 125 5.47 -5.27 0.72
CA ARG A 125 6.31 -5.41 1.92
C ARG A 125 5.62 -4.76 3.12
N GLY A 126 5.74 -5.41 4.29
CA GLY A 126 5.02 -5.00 5.49
C GLY A 126 3.56 -5.46 5.54
N HIS A 127 3.11 -6.29 4.59
CA HIS A 127 1.75 -6.83 4.56
C HIS A 127 1.76 -8.35 4.44
N TYR A 128 0.82 -8.99 5.15
CA TYR A 128 0.61 -10.43 5.12
C TYR A 128 1.91 -11.22 5.31
N LEU A 129 2.35 -12.01 4.33
CA LEU A 129 3.54 -12.85 4.35
C LEU A 129 4.76 -12.18 3.67
N SER A 130 4.71 -10.88 3.39
CA SER A 130 5.77 -10.14 2.74
C SER A 130 6.51 -9.22 3.70
N GLY A 131 7.79 -9.52 3.93
CA GLY A 131 8.65 -8.78 4.85
C GLY A 131 8.68 -9.35 6.26
N LEU A 132 9.54 -8.78 7.10
CA LEU A 132 9.77 -9.25 8.46
C LEU A 132 8.77 -8.65 9.45
N GLU A 133 8.41 -7.39 9.27
CA GLU A 133 7.59 -6.63 10.19
C GLU A 133 6.32 -6.12 9.52
N ARG A 134 5.18 -6.42 10.14
CA ARG A 134 3.89 -5.96 9.64
C ARG A 134 3.72 -4.46 9.86
N GLY A 135 3.39 -3.75 8.79
CA GLY A 135 3.19 -2.31 8.82
C GLY A 135 4.48 -1.49 8.87
N ASP A 136 5.62 -2.09 8.50
CA ASP A 136 6.91 -1.40 8.41
C ASP A 136 7.73 -1.82 7.19
N ILE A 137 8.69 -0.99 6.83
CA ILE A 137 9.71 -1.20 5.79
C ILE A 137 11.03 -0.63 6.29
N ASP A 138 12.16 -0.90 5.62
CA ASP A 138 13.47 -0.47 6.11
C ASP A 138 13.80 0.99 5.76
N TYR A 139 13.34 1.46 4.60
CA TYR A 139 13.58 2.83 4.13
C TYR A 139 12.44 3.33 3.24
N ILE A 140 12.26 4.65 3.19
CA ILE A 140 11.32 5.31 2.28
C ILE A 140 11.71 4.95 0.84
N ASP A 141 10.72 4.67 -0.02
CA ASP A 141 10.88 4.20 -1.41
C ASP A 141 11.14 2.69 -1.58
N GLN A 142 11.30 1.90 -0.52
CA GLN A 142 11.55 0.46 -0.65
C GLN A 142 10.45 -0.28 -1.43
N LEU A 143 9.19 0.12 -1.31
CA LEU A 143 8.10 -0.45 -2.13
C LEU A 143 8.29 -0.21 -3.63
N THR A 144 8.90 0.91 -4.00
CA THR A 144 9.25 1.21 -5.40
C THR A 144 10.35 0.28 -5.89
N ASP A 145 11.34 0.02 -5.05
CA ASP A 145 12.43 -0.91 -5.34
C ASP A 145 11.93 -2.35 -5.46
N ASP A 146 11.05 -2.80 -4.55
CA ASP A 146 10.43 -4.13 -4.61
C ASP A 146 9.60 -4.32 -5.88
N LEU A 147 8.89 -3.28 -6.31
CA LEU A 147 8.12 -3.31 -7.55
C LEU A 147 9.03 -3.38 -8.77
N SER A 148 10.13 -2.63 -8.79
CA SER A 148 11.16 -2.70 -9.84
C SER A 148 11.76 -4.11 -9.94
N ASP A 149 12.05 -4.75 -8.79
CA ASP A 149 12.58 -6.11 -8.75
C ASP A 149 11.60 -7.13 -9.34
N LEU A 150 10.30 -7.04 -8.97
CA LEU A 150 9.26 -7.90 -9.52
C LEU A 150 9.09 -7.70 -11.03
N ILE A 151 9.08 -6.47 -11.51
CA ILE A 151 9.02 -6.15 -12.94
C ILE A 151 10.21 -6.76 -13.67
N GLY A 152 11.41 -6.64 -13.10
CA GLY A 152 12.63 -7.23 -13.64
C GLY A 152 12.55 -8.75 -13.78
N ILE A 153 11.90 -9.45 -12.84
CA ILE A 153 11.65 -10.88 -12.92
C ILE A 153 10.70 -11.18 -14.09
N LEU A 154 9.54 -10.52 -14.13
CA LEU A 154 8.55 -10.76 -15.19
C LEU A 154 9.10 -10.46 -16.60
N ARG A 155 9.94 -9.45 -16.73
CA ARG A 155 10.58 -9.10 -18.00
C ARG A 155 11.61 -10.15 -18.44
N ARG A 156 12.33 -10.78 -17.49
CA ARG A 156 13.26 -11.89 -17.81
C ARG A 156 12.50 -13.13 -18.26
N ASP A 157 11.38 -13.45 -17.58
CA ASP A 157 10.59 -14.65 -17.86
C ASP A 157 9.79 -14.50 -19.17
N ALA A 158 9.37 -13.27 -19.50
CA ALA A 158 8.59 -12.97 -20.70
C ALA A 158 9.08 -11.66 -21.38
N PRO A 159 10.23 -11.67 -22.07
CA PRO A 159 10.88 -10.46 -22.60
C PRO A 159 10.04 -9.68 -23.63
N ARG A 160 9.08 -10.33 -24.27
CA ARG A 160 8.21 -9.72 -25.30
C ARG A 160 6.84 -9.32 -24.76
N ALA A 161 6.52 -9.67 -23.52
CA ALA A 161 5.25 -9.31 -22.92
C ALA A 161 5.21 -7.82 -22.61
N ARG A 162 4.02 -7.24 -22.76
CA ARG A 162 3.75 -5.89 -22.24
C ARG A 162 3.53 -5.99 -20.73
N VAL A 163 4.20 -5.14 -19.97
CA VAL A 163 4.05 -5.08 -18.51
C VAL A 163 3.18 -3.90 -18.14
N LEU A 164 2.07 -4.18 -17.48
CA LEU A 164 1.15 -3.20 -16.93
C LEU A 164 1.20 -3.22 -15.40
N VAL A 165 1.11 -2.04 -14.80
CA VAL A 165 0.96 -1.91 -13.35
C VAL A 165 -0.38 -1.25 -13.05
N GLY A 166 -1.25 -1.98 -12.35
CA GLY A 166 -2.52 -1.47 -11.84
C GLY A 166 -2.47 -1.32 -10.33
N GLY A 167 -3.19 -0.35 -9.78
CA GLY A 167 -3.25 -0.19 -8.33
C GLY A 167 -4.55 0.41 -7.85
N HIS A 168 -5.06 -0.10 -6.73
CA HIS A 168 -6.24 0.40 -6.05
C HIS A 168 -5.85 1.22 -4.82
N SER A 169 -6.50 2.35 -4.61
CA SER A 169 -6.31 3.21 -3.44
C SER A 169 -4.82 3.60 -3.26
N SER A 170 -4.17 3.27 -2.13
CA SER A 170 -2.73 3.49 -1.92
C SER A 170 -1.84 2.73 -2.90
N GLY A 171 -2.28 1.55 -3.38
CA GLY A 171 -1.60 0.84 -4.48
C GLY A 171 -1.62 1.63 -5.79
N GLY A 172 -2.71 2.38 -6.04
CA GLY A 172 -2.78 3.33 -7.15
C GLY A 172 -1.83 4.52 -6.96
N GLY A 173 -1.69 5.00 -5.72
CA GLY A 173 -0.68 6.00 -5.37
C GLY A 173 0.74 5.50 -5.60
N LEU A 174 1.03 4.25 -5.20
CA LEU A 174 2.32 3.61 -5.45
C LEU A 174 2.60 3.43 -6.95
N ALA A 175 1.60 3.02 -7.74
CA ALA A 175 1.72 2.90 -9.19
C ALA A 175 2.09 4.25 -9.83
N LEU A 176 1.43 5.34 -9.41
CA LEU A 176 1.75 6.69 -9.90
C LEU A 176 3.13 7.16 -9.46
N ARG A 177 3.52 6.88 -8.21
CA ARG A 177 4.87 7.18 -7.70
C ARG A 177 5.93 6.44 -8.50
N PHE A 178 5.69 5.15 -8.80
CA PHE A 178 6.59 4.35 -9.64
C PHE A 178 6.70 4.93 -11.05
N ALA A 179 5.59 5.36 -11.65
CA ALA A 179 5.60 5.99 -12.98
C ALA A 179 6.48 7.24 -13.04
N GLY A 180 6.55 8.02 -11.95
CA GLY A 180 7.42 9.18 -11.83
C GLY A 180 8.86 8.88 -11.39
N SER A 181 9.18 7.62 -11.08
CA SER A 181 10.53 7.21 -10.66
C SER A 181 11.47 7.00 -11.86
N LYS A 182 12.77 6.82 -11.58
CA LYS A 182 13.76 6.46 -12.60
C LYS A 182 13.42 5.15 -13.34
N ASP A 183 12.68 4.25 -12.68
CA ASP A 183 12.34 2.91 -13.16
C ASP A 183 10.97 2.86 -13.85
N GLY A 184 10.21 3.97 -13.86
CA GLY A 184 8.87 4.06 -14.43
C GLY A 184 8.80 3.67 -15.91
N HIS A 185 9.89 3.86 -16.66
CA HIS A 185 10.02 3.47 -18.07
C HIS A 185 9.98 1.96 -18.30
N GLN A 186 10.11 1.14 -17.25
CA GLN A 186 9.99 -0.32 -17.32
C GLN A 186 8.55 -0.81 -17.50
N VAL A 187 7.57 0.07 -17.40
CA VAL A 187 6.13 -0.24 -17.46
C VAL A 187 5.52 0.37 -18.72
N ASP A 188 4.80 -0.44 -19.49
CA ASP A 188 4.20 0.00 -20.75
C ASP A 188 2.91 0.81 -20.54
N SER A 189 2.16 0.55 -19.46
CA SER A 189 0.94 1.30 -19.14
C SER A 189 0.56 1.16 -17.66
N TYR A 190 -0.16 2.15 -17.15
CA TYR A 190 -0.62 2.20 -15.76
C TYR A 190 -2.16 2.22 -15.69
N LEU A 191 -2.73 1.46 -14.74
CA LEU A 191 -4.16 1.43 -14.44
C LEU A 191 -4.38 1.95 -13.02
N LEU A 192 -5.03 3.09 -12.89
CA LEU A 192 -5.29 3.71 -11.58
C LEU A 192 -6.76 3.52 -11.19
N MET A 193 -7.00 2.77 -10.13
CA MET A 193 -8.32 2.47 -9.59
C MET A 193 -8.52 3.23 -8.28
N ALA A 194 -9.30 4.33 -8.33
CA ALA A 194 -9.53 5.22 -7.20
C ALA A 194 -8.23 5.53 -6.40
N PRO A 195 -7.17 6.04 -7.05
CA PRO A 195 -5.86 6.17 -6.44
C PRO A 195 -5.90 7.17 -5.28
N PHE A 196 -5.28 6.80 -4.14
CA PHE A 196 -5.06 7.74 -3.05
C PHE A 196 -3.77 8.53 -3.31
N LEU A 197 -3.91 9.82 -3.60
CA LEU A 197 -2.82 10.73 -3.93
C LEU A 197 -2.45 11.66 -2.78
N GLY A 198 -2.94 11.39 -1.59
CA GLY A 198 -2.72 12.20 -0.39
C GLY A 198 -4.00 12.89 0.10
N GLN A 199 -4.00 13.27 1.37
CA GLN A 199 -5.18 13.87 2.01
C GLN A 199 -5.61 15.22 1.41
N ALA A 200 -4.65 15.99 0.93
CA ALA A 200 -4.89 17.31 0.32
C ALA A 200 -5.11 17.23 -1.19
N ALA A 201 -5.09 16.05 -1.79
CA ALA A 201 -5.29 15.91 -3.22
C ALA A 201 -6.72 16.31 -3.62
N PRO A 202 -6.92 17.01 -4.75
CA PRO A 202 -8.24 17.39 -5.25
C PRO A 202 -9.19 16.20 -5.46
N THR A 203 -8.63 15.01 -5.68
CA THR A 203 -9.35 13.75 -5.85
C THR A 203 -9.83 13.13 -4.54
N THR A 204 -9.34 13.62 -3.39
CA THR A 204 -9.75 13.10 -2.08
C THR A 204 -11.11 13.67 -1.72
N ARG A 205 -12.10 12.79 -1.56
CA ARG A 205 -13.47 13.16 -1.25
C ARG A 205 -13.54 13.79 0.14
N LYS A 206 -14.13 14.97 0.25
CA LYS A 206 -14.40 15.61 1.55
C LYS A 206 -15.29 14.70 2.39
N GLY A 207 -14.94 14.49 3.65
CA GLY A 207 -15.70 13.62 4.56
C GLY A 207 -15.45 12.12 4.37
N SER A 208 -14.54 11.69 3.48
CA SER A 208 -14.07 10.31 3.39
C SER A 208 -13.17 9.91 4.57
N GLY A 209 -12.95 10.83 5.52
CA GLY A 209 -12.21 10.58 6.75
C GLY A 209 -12.89 9.52 7.61
N GLY A 210 -12.12 8.72 8.28
CA GLY A 210 -12.61 7.62 9.10
C GLY A 210 -11.93 6.29 8.79
N TRP A 211 -11.48 6.08 7.55
CA TRP A 211 -10.67 4.91 7.21
C TRP A 211 -9.29 4.95 7.86
N ALA A 212 -8.62 6.09 7.83
CA ALA A 212 -7.27 6.25 8.34
C ALA A 212 -7.20 7.34 9.42
N ARG A 213 -6.41 7.09 10.46
CA ARG A 213 -6.19 7.97 11.61
C ARG A 213 -4.70 8.28 11.74
N PRO A 214 -4.23 9.39 11.15
CA PRO A 214 -2.86 9.82 11.28
C PRO A 214 -2.59 10.44 12.66
N ALA A 215 -1.48 10.07 13.29
CA ALA A 215 -0.93 10.73 14.47
C ALA A 215 -0.14 11.97 14.04
N TYR A 216 -0.86 13.03 13.64
CA TYR A 216 -0.24 14.25 13.10
C TYR A 216 0.91 14.82 13.95
N PRO A 217 0.79 14.92 15.30
CA PRO A 217 1.92 15.42 16.10
C PRO A 217 3.18 14.58 15.89
N ARG A 218 3.07 13.24 15.90
CA ARG A 218 4.21 12.35 15.67
C ARG A 218 4.77 12.49 14.25
N ILE A 219 3.90 12.61 13.23
CA ILE A 219 4.32 12.84 11.84
C ILE A 219 5.14 14.12 11.74
N ILE A 220 4.67 15.22 12.36
CA ILE A 220 5.39 16.51 12.39
C ILE A 220 6.75 16.34 13.07
N GLY A 221 6.80 15.72 14.24
CA GLY A 221 8.06 15.49 14.97
C GLY A 221 9.07 14.68 14.15
N LEU A 222 8.62 13.61 13.50
CA LEU A 222 9.48 12.79 12.63
C LEU A 222 9.91 13.56 11.38
N SER A 223 9.04 14.37 10.79
CA SER A 223 9.40 15.22 9.65
C SER A 223 10.46 16.25 10.01
N MET A 224 10.38 16.85 11.20
CA MET A 224 11.43 17.74 11.71
C MET A 224 12.77 17.03 11.88
N LEU A 225 12.77 15.81 12.43
CA LEU A 225 13.97 14.98 12.56
C LEU A 225 14.55 14.63 11.19
N ASN A 226 13.71 14.24 10.24
CA ASN A 226 14.15 13.93 8.89
C ASN A 226 14.78 15.13 8.18
N ALA A 227 14.27 16.35 8.41
CA ALA A 227 14.82 17.58 7.84
C ALA A 227 16.27 17.85 8.28
N VAL A 228 16.66 17.35 9.46
CA VAL A 228 18.05 17.44 9.97
C VAL A 228 18.81 16.12 9.83
N GLY A 229 18.31 15.17 9.04
CA GLY A 229 18.98 13.91 8.70
C GLY A 229 18.81 12.78 9.72
N ILE A 230 18.04 12.95 10.80
CA ILE A 230 17.79 11.93 11.81
C ILE A 230 16.62 11.05 11.37
N ARG A 231 16.90 9.81 10.95
CA ARG A 231 15.92 8.87 10.37
C ARG A 231 15.72 7.60 11.21
N SER A 232 16.48 7.42 12.30
CA SER A 232 16.46 6.22 13.13
C SER A 232 15.10 5.92 13.77
N LEU A 233 14.23 6.94 13.91
CA LEU A 233 12.90 6.81 14.50
C LEU A 233 11.78 6.62 13.46
N ASN A 234 12.08 6.51 12.16
CA ASN A 234 11.08 6.39 11.11
C ASN A 234 10.26 5.08 11.15
N GLY A 235 10.68 4.09 11.95
CA GLY A 235 9.89 2.89 12.25
C GLY A 235 8.73 3.12 13.22
N LEU A 236 8.62 4.29 13.85
CA LEU A 236 7.51 4.58 14.74
C LEU A 236 6.18 4.62 13.97
N LYS A 237 5.16 3.96 14.52
CA LYS A 237 3.81 3.91 13.91
C LYS A 237 3.16 5.29 13.93
N THR A 238 2.71 5.75 12.78
CA THR A 238 2.15 7.10 12.57
C THR A 238 0.75 7.08 12.00
N LEU A 239 0.29 5.96 11.49
CA LEU A 239 -1.02 5.82 10.85
C LEU A 239 -1.69 4.55 11.36
N ALA A 240 -2.98 4.64 11.73
CA ALA A 240 -3.83 3.49 12.02
C ALA A 240 -5.02 3.44 11.08
N PHE A 241 -5.53 2.23 10.79
CA PHE A 241 -6.70 2.00 9.93
C PHE A 241 -7.89 1.51 10.75
N ASN A 242 -9.04 2.12 10.53
CA ASN A 242 -10.31 1.76 11.17
C ASN A 242 -11.03 0.65 10.39
N MET A 243 -10.36 -0.48 10.18
CA MET A 243 -10.98 -1.63 9.53
C MET A 243 -12.07 -2.21 10.46
N PRO A 244 -13.32 -2.41 9.99
CA PRO A 244 -14.37 -3.01 10.80
C PRO A 244 -13.95 -4.40 11.32
N ALA A 245 -14.32 -4.72 12.56
CA ALA A 245 -13.97 -6.01 13.17
C ALA A 245 -14.49 -7.19 12.33
N SER A 246 -15.65 -7.06 11.69
CA SER A 246 -16.24 -8.07 10.80
C SER A 246 -15.43 -8.33 9.51
N ALA A 247 -14.51 -7.42 9.15
CA ALA A 247 -13.63 -7.56 7.98
C ALA A 247 -12.22 -8.03 8.35
N ARG A 248 -11.94 -8.23 9.64
CA ARG A 248 -10.63 -8.68 10.14
C ARG A 248 -10.58 -10.20 10.18
N ASP A 249 -9.50 -10.76 9.70
CA ASP A 249 -9.23 -12.21 9.72
C ASP A 249 -7.84 -12.55 10.32
N GLY A 250 -7.16 -11.54 10.91
CA GLY A 250 -5.82 -11.67 11.49
C GLY A 250 -4.68 -11.46 10.47
N THR A 251 -5.01 -11.25 9.20
CA THR A 251 -4.02 -11.04 8.14
C THR A 251 -3.85 -9.58 7.75
N GLU A 252 -4.70 -8.70 8.27
CA GLU A 252 -4.69 -7.28 8.02
C GLU A 252 -3.46 -6.57 8.62
N THR A 253 -3.13 -5.40 8.09
CA THR A 253 -2.07 -4.51 8.56
C THR A 253 -2.69 -3.22 9.05
N LEU A 254 -3.00 -3.13 10.34
CA LEU A 254 -3.80 -2.05 10.90
C LEU A 254 -3.03 -0.78 11.22
N THR A 255 -1.70 -0.82 11.25
CA THR A 255 -0.87 0.36 11.53
C THR A 255 0.32 0.43 10.59
N TYR A 256 0.68 1.65 10.19
CA TYR A 256 1.88 1.91 9.39
C TYR A 256 2.88 2.76 10.14
N SER A 257 4.16 2.46 9.92
CA SER A 257 5.26 3.32 10.32
C SER A 257 5.31 4.60 9.46
N TYR A 258 6.10 5.58 9.92
CA TYR A 258 6.34 6.81 9.16
C TYR A 258 6.97 6.53 7.79
N ARG A 259 7.85 5.54 7.67
CA ARG A 259 8.54 5.21 6.42
C ARG A 259 7.68 4.39 5.44
N LEU A 260 6.63 3.70 5.94
CA LEU A 260 5.67 2.97 5.10
C LEU A 260 4.47 3.84 4.68
N MET A 261 4.17 4.90 5.41
CA MET A 261 3.01 5.77 5.22
C MET A 261 2.99 6.48 3.85
#